data_5ad0e65dbd5a62273fd1bedcdac56d8a
#
_entry.id   5ad0e65dbd5a62273fd1bedcdac56d8a
#
_cell.length_a   1.000
_cell.length_b   1.000
_cell.length_c   1.000
_cell.angle_alpha   90.00
_cell.angle_beta   90.00
_cell.angle_gamma   90.00
#
_symmetry.space_group_name_H-M   'P 1'
#
loop_
_entity.id
_entity.type
_entity.pdbx_description
1 polymer ?
#
loop_
_entity_poly.entity_id
_entity_poly.type
_entity_poly.pdbx_seq_one_letter_code
_entity_poly.pdbx_strand_id
1 'polypeptide(L)'
;KLVDHMFVGQGLIEQSDLTSELTYYIGDSKYYKRSRNDRTQLGDKSIYKQYTYARNVIQWNMNLFLDGDGNGEHPQLRDTLTEGYNPIPNFFISARIPDKKTSGGKFLSFDDKELKAQDGGVQLNRQFENRLFDRDTLLLCHYDVNFLYIVSLYGRNNKSAQAAWRDYVRKEFRNKIQGTLNRLYTFRTLQPRDGMDCYQFIQDNFQRLNGKLYRPKSDSNYLILALMKEEDSNIWKSLKIKSSTIKRETAQSKELVDALQTHFYVSDPFELETEFHIDSIDNVGTLTQQPKQEIKNILTGLVRKTDADYSD
;
A
#
# COMPACT_ATOMS: atom_id res chain seq x y z
N LYS A 1 16.44 -5.81 -18.63
CA LYS A 1 15.49 -6.92 -18.44
C LYS A 1 14.15 -6.32 -18.07
N LEU A 2 13.08 -6.70 -18.80
CA LEU A 2 11.73 -6.23 -18.55
C LEU A 2 11.16 -6.90 -17.28
N VAL A 3 10.29 -6.15 -16.60
CA VAL A 3 9.46 -6.65 -15.48
C VAL A 3 8.38 -7.54 -16.10
N ASP A 4 8.10 -8.72 -15.51
CA ASP A 4 7.08 -9.64 -16.06
C ASP A 4 5.68 -9.03 -15.98
N HIS A 5 5.37 -8.38 -14.85
CA HIS A 5 4.08 -7.73 -14.59
C HIS A 5 4.28 -6.37 -13.93
N MET A 6 3.66 -5.35 -14.48
CA MET A 6 3.56 -4.04 -13.84
C MET A 6 2.17 -3.47 -14.10
N PHE A 7 1.55 -2.93 -13.06
CA PHE A 7 0.29 -2.21 -13.19
C PHE A 7 0.20 -1.07 -12.18
N VAL A 8 -0.61 -0.08 -12.48
CA VAL A 8 -0.97 1.00 -11.57
C VAL A 8 -2.18 0.55 -10.76
N GLY A 9 -2.14 0.79 -9.46
CA GLY A 9 -3.21 0.47 -8.55
C GLY A 9 -3.23 1.41 -7.35
N GLN A 10 -4.23 1.25 -6.50
CA GLN A 10 -4.38 2.04 -5.28
C GLN A 10 -3.15 1.91 -4.39
N GLY A 11 -2.67 3.03 -3.85
CA GLY A 11 -1.53 3.09 -2.95
C GLY A 11 -1.75 2.33 -1.63
N LEU A 12 -0.70 2.28 -0.84
CA LEU A 12 -0.73 1.77 0.53
C LEU A 12 -0.96 2.94 1.49
N ILE A 13 -1.49 2.65 2.69
CA ILE A 13 -1.68 3.62 3.79
C ILE A 13 -2.76 4.67 3.49
N GLU A 14 -3.56 4.42 2.51
CA GLU A 14 -4.71 5.25 2.18
C GLU A 14 -6.01 4.54 2.49
N GLN A 15 -7.02 5.34 2.80
CA GLN A 15 -8.26 4.87 3.37
C GLN A 15 -9.47 5.14 2.55
N SER A 16 -9.49 6.27 1.87
CA SER A 16 -10.63 6.71 1.10
C SER A 16 -10.39 6.43 -0.38
N ASP A 17 -11.37 5.81 -1.03
CA ASP A 17 -11.40 5.64 -2.49
C ASP A 17 -11.37 6.99 -3.23
N LEU A 18 -11.68 8.09 -2.54
CA LEU A 18 -11.71 9.44 -3.09
C LEU A 18 -10.35 10.15 -3.06
N THR A 19 -9.42 9.72 -2.21
CA THR A 19 -8.11 10.35 -2.04
C THR A 19 -6.95 9.43 -2.36
N SER A 20 -7.24 8.21 -2.85
CA SER A 20 -6.21 7.21 -3.06
C SER A 20 -5.21 7.65 -4.12
N GLU A 21 -3.98 7.86 -3.69
CA GLU A 21 -2.87 7.92 -4.61
C GLU A 21 -2.65 6.59 -5.27
N LEU A 22 -2.22 6.67 -6.50
CA LEU A 22 -1.84 5.49 -7.26
C LEU A 22 -0.37 5.18 -7.03
N THR A 23 -0.03 3.91 -7.05
CA THR A 23 1.35 3.42 -7.07
C THR A 23 1.51 2.30 -8.09
N TYR A 24 2.76 1.94 -8.36
CA TYR A 24 3.05 0.79 -9.20
C TYR A 24 3.10 -0.48 -8.38
N TYR A 25 2.53 -1.54 -8.94
CA TYR A 25 2.68 -2.90 -8.45
C TYR A 25 3.59 -3.66 -9.40
N ILE A 26 4.60 -4.33 -8.87
CA ILE A 26 5.58 -5.05 -9.67
C ILE A 26 5.50 -6.55 -9.34
N GLY A 27 5.29 -7.36 -10.37
CA GLY A 27 5.15 -8.81 -10.21
C GLY A 27 6.12 -9.60 -11.06
N ASP A 28 6.40 -10.81 -10.60
CA ASP A 28 7.20 -11.80 -11.32
C ASP A 28 6.55 -13.18 -11.14
N SER A 29 6.30 -13.87 -12.25
CA SER A 29 5.77 -15.23 -12.24
C SER A 29 6.89 -16.24 -12.01
N LYS A 30 6.68 -17.16 -11.08
CA LYS A 30 7.67 -18.17 -10.68
C LYS A 30 7.20 -19.58 -11.04
N TYR A 31 7.93 -20.22 -11.94
CA TYR A 31 7.68 -21.57 -12.43
C TYR A 31 8.72 -22.54 -11.86
N TYR A 32 8.74 -22.68 -10.52
CA TYR A 32 9.67 -23.61 -9.88
C TYR A 32 9.06 -24.98 -9.68
N LYS A 33 9.86 -26.04 -9.92
CA LYS A 33 9.57 -27.35 -9.33
C LYS A 33 9.78 -27.24 -7.82
N ARG A 34 8.73 -27.44 -7.04
CA ARG A 34 8.88 -27.56 -5.59
C ARG A 34 9.79 -28.73 -5.27
N SER A 35 10.79 -28.52 -4.42
CA SER A 35 11.49 -29.60 -3.78
C SER A 35 10.51 -30.39 -2.90
N ARG A 36 10.76 -31.71 -2.71
CA ARG A 36 9.90 -32.61 -1.89
C ARG A 36 9.64 -32.10 -0.46
N ASN A 37 10.40 -31.14 0.03
CA ASN A 37 10.33 -30.59 1.39
C ASN A 37 9.47 -29.31 1.51
N ASP A 38 8.60 -29.02 0.57
CA ASP A 38 7.54 -27.97 0.61
C ASP A 38 8.00 -26.54 0.97
N ARG A 39 9.28 -26.31 1.18
CA ARG A 39 9.88 -25.00 1.42
C ARG A 39 10.47 -24.48 0.11
N THR A 40 9.65 -23.80 -0.68
CA THR A 40 10.17 -22.94 -1.73
C THR A 40 10.81 -21.74 -1.07
N GLN A 41 12.06 -21.87 -0.68
CA GLN A 41 12.87 -20.68 -0.44
C GLN A 41 13.03 -20.00 -1.81
N LEU A 42 12.37 -18.85 -1.96
CA LEU A 42 12.74 -17.92 -3.00
C LEU A 42 14.23 -17.65 -2.80
N GLY A 43 15.04 -18.10 -3.76
CA GLY A 43 16.47 -17.87 -3.66
C GLY A 43 16.76 -16.37 -3.59
N ASP A 44 17.73 -15.97 -2.80
CA ASP A 44 18.14 -14.57 -2.59
C ASP A 44 18.26 -13.79 -3.91
N LYS A 45 18.72 -14.46 -4.97
CA LYS A 45 18.82 -13.89 -6.33
C LYS A 45 17.48 -13.37 -6.89
N SER A 46 16.36 -14.04 -6.58
CA SER A 46 15.03 -13.59 -7.03
C SER A 46 14.58 -12.34 -6.27
N ILE A 47 14.86 -12.28 -4.98
CA ILE A 47 14.55 -11.12 -4.14
C ILE A 47 15.39 -9.91 -4.57
N TYR A 48 16.69 -10.09 -4.78
CA TYR A 48 17.57 -9.03 -5.29
C TYR A 48 17.15 -8.52 -6.67
N LYS A 49 16.70 -9.42 -7.55
CA LYS A 49 16.18 -9.04 -8.87
C LYS A 49 14.94 -8.16 -8.73
N GLN A 50 14.02 -8.52 -7.84
CA GLN A 50 12.80 -7.75 -7.61
C GLN A 50 13.10 -6.38 -7.00
N TYR A 51 14.04 -6.32 -6.08
CA TYR A 51 14.56 -5.07 -5.53
C TYR A 51 15.13 -4.15 -6.62
N THR A 52 15.93 -4.70 -7.53
CA THR A 52 16.47 -3.95 -8.67
C THR A 52 15.35 -3.40 -9.57
N TYR A 53 14.29 -4.18 -9.79
CA TYR A 53 13.15 -3.71 -10.58
C TYR A 53 12.42 -2.56 -9.91
N ALA A 54 12.16 -2.64 -8.62
CA ALA A 54 11.52 -1.56 -7.86
C ALA A 54 12.34 -0.26 -7.97
N ARG A 55 13.66 -0.33 -7.77
CA ARG A 55 14.54 0.83 -7.92
C ARG A 55 14.57 1.39 -9.33
N ASN A 56 14.55 0.53 -10.35
CA ASN A 56 14.51 0.98 -11.74
C ASN A 56 13.20 1.67 -12.08
N VAL A 57 12.07 1.19 -11.54
CA VAL A 57 10.77 1.85 -11.71
C VAL A 57 10.76 3.21 -11.02
N ILE A 58 11.30 3.33 -9.82
CA ILE A 58 11.45 4.61 -9.13
C ILE A 58 12.31 5.57 -9.97
N GLN A 59 13.46 5.13 -10.47
CA GLN A 59 14.34 5.98 -11.26
C GLN A 59 13.69 6.42 -12.58
N TRP A 60 13.02 5.50 -13.27
CA TRP A 60 12.26 5.81 -14.47
C TRP A 60 11.15 6.83 -14.18
N ASN A 61 10.39 6.63 -13.11
CA ASN A 61 9.33 7.54 -12.71
C ASN A 61 9.86 8.94 -12.38
N MET A 62 10.99 9.01 -11.64
CA MET A 62 11.63 10.29 -11.37
C MET A 62 12.03 11.02 -12.66
N ASN A 63 12.59 10.32 -13.65
CA ASN A 63 12.98 10.91 -14.91
C ASN A 63 11.76 11.44 -15.69
N LEU A 64 10.63 10.72 -15.70
CA LEU A 64 9.39 11.20 -16.32
C LEU A 64 8.96 12.57 -15.78
N PHE A 65 9.03 12.75 -14.47
CA PHE A 65 8.64 14.01 -13.84
C PHE A 65 9.67 15.12 -14.01
N LEU A 66 10.96 14.79 -14.07
CA LEU A 66 12.02 15.75 -14.37
C LEU A 66 11.97 16.23 -15.83
N ASP A 67 11.60 15.36 -16.76
CA ASP A 67 11.49 15.65 -18.18
C ASP A 67 10.15 16.31 -18.55
N GLY A 68 9.21 16.41 -17.59
CA GLY A 68 7.89 16.99 -17.79
C GLY A 68 6.84 16.05 -18.40
N ASP A 69 7.20 14.79 -18.64
CA ASP A 69 6.33 13.78 -19.26
C ASP A 69 5.40 13.05 -18.26
N GLY A 70 5.55 13.32 -16.96
CA GLY A 70 4.83 12.61 -15.89
C GLY A 70 3.37 13.04 -15.67
N ASN A 71 2.87 14.02 -16.41
CA ASN A 71 1.59 14.66 -16.14
C ASN A 71 0.38 13.78 -16.50
N GLY A 72 -0.43 13.46 -15.48
CA GLY A 72 -1.81 12.94 -15.59
C GLY A 72 -1.95 11.42 -15.75
N GLU A 73 -0.99 10.71 -16.32
CA GLU A 73 -1.10 9.25 -16.56
C GLU A 73 -0.28 8.41 -15.57
N HIS A 74 0.71 9.01 -14.94
CA HIS A 74 1.66 8.32 -14.08
C HIS A 74 1.61 8.83 -12.64
N PRO A 75 1.54 7.92 -11.65
CA PRO A 75 1.66 8.31 -10.25
C PRO A 75 3.06 8.83 -9.96
N GLN A 76 3.16 9.97 -9.28
CA GLN A 76 4.43 10.49 -8.80
C GLN A 76 4.85 9.73 -7.54
N LEU A 77 5.95 9.01 -7.60
CA LEU A 77 6.40 8.18 -6.49
C LEU A 77 7.22 8.94 -5.45
N ARG A 78 7.93 10.01 -5.86
CA ARG A 78 8.73 10.82 -4.95
C ARG A 78 7.98 12.08 -4.56
N ASP A 79 7.84 12.31 -3.27
CA ASP A 79 7.39 13.59 -2.74
C ASP A 79 8.57 14.54 -2.58
N THR A 80 8.53 15.68 -3.27
CA THR A 80 9.61 16.67 -3.25
C THR A 80 9.68 17.49 -1.97
N LEU A 81 8.61 17.52 -1.17
CA LEU A 81 8.59 18.22 0.11
C LEU A 81 9.30 17.43 1.21
N THR A 82 8.98 16.16 1.33
CA THR A 82 9.49 15.29 2.41
C THR A 82 10.66 14.42 1.99
N GLU A 83 10.97 14.39 0.68
CA GLU A 83 11.90 13.43 0.08
C GLU A 83 11.49 11.97 0.31
N GLY A 84 10.23 11.74 0.69
CA GLY A 84 9.63 10.43 0.87
C GLY A 84 9.24 9.79 -0.45
N TYR A 85 9.16 8.46 -0.44
CA TYR A 85 8.76 7.66 -1.60
C TYR A 85 7.50 6.86 -1.29
N ASN A 86 6.55 6.90 -2.21
CA ASN A 86 5.38 6.04 -2.16
C ASN A 86 5.84 4.58 -2.27
N PRO A 87 5.54 3.71 -1.29
CA PRO A 87 5.97 2.32 -1.33
C PRO A 87 5.44 1.58 -2.54
N ILE A 88 6.32 0.83 -3.21
CA ILE A 88 5.97 -0.01 -4.36
C ILE A 88 5.70 -1.43 -3.86
N PRO A 89 4.45 -1.92 -3.92
CA PRO A 89 4.14 -3.32 -3.64
C PRO A 89 4.73 -4.25 -4.70
N ASN A 90 5.43 -5.27 -4.25
CA ASN A 90 5.98 -6.32 -5.09
C ASN A 90 5.34 -7.66 -4.77
N PHE A 91 5.22 -8.52 -5.77
CA PHE A 91 4.64 -9.84 -5.57
C PHE A 91 5.29 -10.91 -6.47
N PHE A 92 5.35 -12.12 -5.93
CA PHE A 92 5.58 -13.31 -6.73
C PHE A 92 4.29 -14.12 -6.85
N ILE A 93 4.05 -14.66 -8.02
CA ILE A 93 2.98 -15.63 -8.26
C ILE A 93 3.60 -16.94 -8.70
N SER A 94 3.26 -18.03 -7.99
CA SER A 94 3.59 -19.39 -8.39
C SER A 94 2.33 -20.15 -8.78
N ALA A 95 2.32 -20.72 -9.96
CA ALA A 95 1.28 -21.63 -10.39
C ALA A 95 1.46 -22.99 -9.69
N ARG A 96 0.40 -23.51 -9.12
CA ARG A 96 0.41 -24.77 -8.38
C ARG A 96 -0.65 -25.71 -8.92
N ILE A 97 -0.24 -26.98 -9.15
CA ILE A 97 -1.15 -28.12 -9.22
C ILE A 97 -0.82 -28.94 -7.99
N PRO A 98 -1.68 -29.02 -6.97
CA PRO A 98 -1.38 -29.81 -5.80
C PRO A 98 -1.48 -31.31 -6.11
N ASP A 99 -0.42 -32.03 -5.81
CA ASP A 99 -0.37 -33.49 -5.91
C ASP A 99 -1.16 -34.20 -4.80
N LYS A 100 -1.62 -33.43 -3.81
CA LYS A 100 -2.30 -33.94 -2.62
C LYS A 100 -3.63 -33.24 -2.42
N LYS A 101 -4.55 -33.95 -1.78
CA LYS A 101 -5.81 -33.38 -1.31
C LYS A 101 -5.55 -32.12 -0.47
N THR A 102 -6.40 -31.12 -0.62
CA THR A 102 -6.42 -29.95 0.27
C THR A 102 -6.64 -30.41 1.72
N SER A 103 -6.43 -29.51 2.69
CA SER A 103 -6.72 -29.80 4.11
C SER A 103 -8.14 -30.29 4.39
N GLY A 104 -9.10 -30.09 3.46
CA GLY A 104 -10.44 -30.63 3.48
C GLY A 104 -10.63 -31.93 2.72
N GLY A 105 -9.55 -32.59 2.28
CA GLY A 105 -9.60 -33.88 1.61
C GLY A 105 -9.99 -33.85 0.13
N LYS A 106 -10.18 -32.66 -0.47
CA LYS A 106 -10.51 -32.49 -1.89
C LYS A 106 -9.25 -32.21 -2.73
N PHE A 107 -9.26 -32.69 -3.96
CA PHE A 107 -8.30 -32.23 -4.96
C PHE A 107 -8.77 -30.86 -5.51
N LEU A 108 -7.83 -29.97 -5.84
CA LEU A 108 -8.17 -28.76 -6.57
C LEU A 108 -8.75 -29.09 -7.94
N SER A 109 -9.80 -28.39 -8.30
CA SER A 109 -10.47 -28.52 -9.58
C SER A 109 -10.29 -27.27 -10.44
N PHE A 110 -10.82 -27.31 -11.68
CA PHE A 110 -10.85 -26.18 -12.58
C PHE A 110 -11.70 -25.00 -12.10
N ASP A 111 -12.58 -25.21 -11.12
CA ASP A 111 -13.48 -24.17 -10.60
C ASP A 111 -13.00 -23.59 -9.25
N ASP A 112 -11.94 -24.15 -8.66
CA ASP A 112 -11.41 -23.69 -7.37
C ASP A 112 -10.54 -22.43 -7.53
N LYS A 113 -11.10 -21.29 -7.13
CA LYS A 113 -10.42 -19.98 -7.12
C LYS A 113 -9.42 -19.86 -5.97
N GLU A 114 -8.46 -20.77 -5.89
CA GLU A 114 -7.49 -20.71 -4.81
C GLU A 114 -6.42 -19.66 -5.11
N LEU A 115 -6.30 -18.69 -4.19
CA LEU A 115 -5.19 -17.75 -4.09
C LEU A 115 -4.69 -17.82 -2.65
N LYS A 116 -3.52 -18.41 -2.44
CA LYS A 116 -2.97 -18.63 -1.10
C LYS A 116 -1.66 -17.87 -0.93
N ALA A 117 -1.62 -16.97 0.04
CA ALA A 117 -0.36 -16.37 0.45
C ALA A 117 0.53 -17.46 1.07
N GLN A 118 1.80 -17.51 0.67
CA GLN A 118 2.75 -18.45 1.26
C GLN A 118 3.06 -18.09 2.72
N ASP A 119 3.42 -19.10 3.50
CA ASP A 119 3.85 -18.92 4.87
C ASP A 119 5.11 -18.02 4.92
N GLY A 120 5.11 -17.07 5.85
CA GLY A 120 6.13 -16.02 5.94
C GLY A 120 5.57 -14.61 5.64
N GLY A 121 4.37 -14.54 5.07
CA GLY A 121 3.65 -13.27 4.88
C GLY A 121 4.33 -12.34 3.90
N VAL A 122 4.41 -11.07 4.26
CA VAL A 122 5.10 -10.04 3.51
C VAL A 122 6.54 -9.96 3.98
N GLN A 123 7.48 -10.03 3.04
CA GLN A 123 8.88 -9.71 3.32
C GLN A 123 9.05 -8.21 3.20
N LEU A 124 9.59 -7.62 4.25
CA LEU A 124 9.98 -6.22 4.29
C LEU A 124 11.50 -6.16 4.34
N ASN A 125 12.10 -5.75 3.24
CA ASN A 125 13.53 -5.44 3.18
C ASN A 125 13.71 -3.93 3.08
N ARG A 126 14.49 -3.37 3.97
CA ARG A 126 14.77 -1.94 4.06
C ARG A 126 16.17 -1.72 4.57
N GLN A 127 16.75 -0.63 4.15
CA GLN A 127 18.09 -0.24 4.59
C GLN A 127 18.04 0.31 6.02
N PHE A 128 16.96 1.02 6.37
CA PHE A 128 16.76 1.64 7.69
C PHE A 128 15.44 1.17 8.30
N GLU A 129 15.47 0.75 9.55
CA GLU A 129 14.35 0.02 10.17
C GLU A 129 13.11 0.87 10.41
N ASN A 130 13.28 2.15 10.74
CA ASN A 130 12.16 3.08 10.98
C ASN A 130 11.96 4.08 9.83
N ARG A 131 12.14 3.64 8.57
CA ARG A 131 12.00 4.46 7.37
C ARG A 131 11.20 3.72 6.31
N LEU A 132 9.89 3.77 6.42
CA LEU A 132 9.01 3.09 5.46
C LEU A 132 9.02 3.77 4.09
N PHE A 133 9.05 5.09 4.07
CA PHE A 133 9.03 5.91 2.85
C PHE A 133 10.43 6.16 2.29
N ASP A 134 11.32 5.18 2.46
CA ASP A 134 12.66 5.24 1.91
C ASP A 134 12.67 4.65 0.48
N ARG A 135 13.51 5.20 -0.38
CA ARG A 135 13.71 4.72 -1.75
C ARG A 135 14.06 3.22 -1.81
N ASP A 136 14.72 2.74 -0.79
CA ASP A 136 15.25 1.39 -0.72
C ASP A 136 14.34 0.41 0.04
N THR A 137 13.11 0.83 0.37
CA THR A 137 12.12 -0.04 0.98
C THR A 137 11.52 -1.00 -0.05
N LEU A 138 11.67 -2.30 0.18
CA LEU A 138 11.04 -3.35 -0.62
C LEU A 138 9.93 -4.04 0.19
N LEU A 139 8.72 -4.03 -0.35
CA LEU A 139 7.58 -4.78 0.15
C LEU A 139 7.29 -5.92 -0.82
N LEU A 140 7.41 -7.16 -0.39
CA LEU A 140 7.27 -8.33 -1.25
C LEU A 140 6.36 -9.38 -0.61
N CYS A 141 5.33 -9.80 -1.32
CA CYS A 141 4.50 -10.95 -0.95
C CYS A 141 4.60 -12.05 -2.01
N HIS A 142 4.34 -13.29 -1.60
CA HIS A 142 4.34 -14.44 -2.48
C HIS A 142 3.02 -15.18 -2.39
N TYR A 143 2.43 -15.48 -3.55
CA TYR A 143 1.16 -16.17 -3.68
C TYR A 143 1.27 -17.42 -4.53
N ASP A 144 0.59 -18.47 -4.08
CA ASP A 144 0.28 -19.65 -4.90
C ASP A 144 -1.11 -19.48 -5.51
N VAL A 145 -1.24 -19.77 -6.79
CA VAL A 145 -2.52 -19.80 -7.51
C VAL A 145 -2.81 -21.21 -8.02
N ASN A 146 -4.07 -21.60 -8.03
CA ASN A 146 -4.47 -22.85 -8.66
C ASN A 146 -4.31 -22.77 -10.18
N PHE A 147 -3.36 -23.50 -10.72
CA PHE A 147 -3.07 -23.50 -12.16
C PHE A 147 -4.25 -23.99 -12.99
N LEU A 148 -4.99 -24.99 -12.51
CA LEU A 148 -6.16 -25.53 -13.21
C LEU A 148 -7.24 -24.46 -13.37
N TYR A 149 -7.48 -23.65 -12.32
CA TYR A 149 -8.40 -22.54 -12.40
C TYR A 149 -7.95 -21.49 -13.45
N ILE A 150 -6.67 -21.17 -13.48
CA ILE A 150 -6.13 -20.22 -14.47
C ILE A 150 -6.31 -20.76 -15.90
N VAL A 151 -6.02 -22.03 -16.15
CA VAL A 151 -6.25 -22.69 -17.45
C VAL A 151 -7.73 -22.62 -17.82
N SER A 152 -8.63 -22.94 -16.91
CA SER A 152 -10.08 -22.87 -17.12
C SER A 152 -10.54 -21.44 -17.45
N LEU A 153 -10.07 -20.46 -16.69
CA LEU A 153 -10.41 -19.04 -16.86
C LEU A 153 -10.02 -18.51 -18.27
N TYR A 154 -8.85 -18.88 -18.74
CA TYR A 154 -8.37 -18.45 -20.06
C TYR A 154 -8.92 -19.34 -21.18
N GLY A 155 -9.06 -20.64 -20.95
CA GLY A 155 -9.60 -21.58 -21.94
C GLY A 155 -11.07 -21.33 -22.29
N ARG A 156 -11.86 -20.87 -21.35
CA ARG A 156 -13.28 -20.49 -21.58
C ARG A 156 -13.44 -19.12 -22.27
N ASN A 157 -12.34 -18.40 -22.51
CA ASN A 157 -12.32 -17.07 -23.14
C ASN A 157 -13.33 -16.06 -22.54
N ASN A 158 -13.60 -16.16 -21.25
CA ASN A 158 -14.52 -15.27 -20.57
C ASN A 158 -13.78 -14.03 -20.06
N LYS A 159 -13.79 -12.97 -20.85
CA LYS A 159 -13.08 -11.71 -20.54
C LYS A 159 -13.54 -11.06 -19.23
N SER A 160 -14.85 -11.12 -18.93
CA SER A 160 -15.41 -10.57 -17.69
C SER A 160 -14.89 -11.33 -16.47
N ALA A 161 -14.90 -12.67 -16.50
CA ALA A 161 -14.36 -13.48 -15.41
C ALA A 161 -12.85 -13.27 -15.24
N GLN A 162 -12.09 -13.08 -16.33
CA GLN A 162 -10.67 -12.76 -16.29
C GLN A 162 -10.42 -11.39 -15.65
N ALA A 163 -11.22 -10.38 -15.97
CA ALA A 163 -11.12 -9.05 -15.37
C ALA A 163 -11.43 -9.12 -13.87
N ALA A 164 -12.54 -9.72 -13.48
CA ALA A 164 -12.94 -9.91 -12.08
C ALA A 164 -11.86 -10.66 -11.26
N TRP A 165 -11.23 -11.68 -11.85
CA TRP A 165 -10.14 -12.39 -11.20
C TRP A 165 -8.91 -11.51 -11.00
N ARG A 166 -8.50 -10.72 -12.00
CA ARG A 166 -7.38 -9.78 -11.89
C ARG A 166 -7.61 -8.76 -10.79
N ASP A 167 -8.82 -8.19 -10.72
CA ASP A 167 -9.16 -7.19 -9.72
C ASP A 167 -9.17 -7.79 -8.31
N TYR A 168 -9.72 -9.00 -8.17
CA TYR A 168 -9.65 -9.75 -6.92
C TYR A 168 -8.19 -9.98 -6.46
N VAL A 169 -7.33 -10.48 -7.35
CA VAL A 169 -5.92 -10.75 -7.02
C VAL A 169 -5.16 -9.46 -6.65
N ARG A 170 -5.40 -8.36 -7.37
CA ARG A 170 -4.80 -7.05 -7.07
C ARG A 170 -5.21 -6.54 -5.68
N LYS A 171 -6.49 -6.66 -5.36
CA LYS A 171 -7.03 -6.28 -4.04
C LYS A 171 -6.43 -7.14 -2.92
N GLU A 172 -6.29 -8.44 -3.12
CA GLU A 172 -5.67 -9.34 -2.16
C GLU A 172 -4.18 -8.99 -1.92
N PHE A 173 -3.43 -8.66 -2.95
CA PHE A 173 -2.03 -8.22 -2.80
C PHE A 173 -1.94 -6.96 -1.95
N ARG A 174 -2.75 -5.95 -2.27
CA ARG A 174 -2.80 -4.71 -1.49
C ARG A 174 -3.15 -4.98 -0.04
N ASN A 175 -4.24 -5.69 0.21
CA ASN A 175 -4.75 -5.96 1.54
C ASN A 175 -3.73 -6.74 2.40
N LYS A 176 -3.04 -7.70 1.82
CA LYS A 176 -2.02 -8.48 2.51
C LYS A 176 -0.83 -7.62 2.95
N ILE A 177 -0.35 -6.77 2.06
CA ILE A 177 0.76 -5.85 2.37
C ILE A 177 0.30 -4.81 3.38
N GLN A 178 -0.85 -4.17 3.14
CA GLN A 178 -1.41 -3.17 4.05
C GLN A 178 -1.64 -3.73 5.46
N GLY A 179 -2.25 -4.92 5.57
CA GLY A 179 -2.46 -5.58 6.85
C GLY A 179 -1.16 -5.90 7.59
N THR A 180 -0.08 -6.16 6.85
CA THR A 180 1.25 -6.34 7.46
C THR A 180 1.82 -5.00 7.92
N LEU A 181 1.72 -3.96 7.11
CA LEU A 181 2.18 -2.62 7.49
C LEU A 181 1.44 -2.12 8.73
N ASN A 182 0.12 -2.31 8.81
CA ASN A 182 -0.68 -1.91 9.97
C ASN A 182 -0.28 -2.63 11.27
N ARG A 183 0.29 -3.82 11.18
CA ARG A 183 0.86 -4.53 12.35
C ARG A 183 2.23 -4.02 12.75
N LEU A 184 3.04 -3.56 11.76
CA LEU A 184 4.42 -3.15 11.97
C LEU A 184 4.57 -1.67 12.32
N TYR A 185 3.66 -0.82 11.82
CA TYR A 185 3.73 0.62 11.93
C TYR A 185 2.47 1.21 12.53
N THR A 186 2.64 2.30 13.25
CA THR A 186 1.58 3.26 13.54
C THR A 186 1.65 4.35 12.48
N PHE A 187 0.53 4.62 11.84
CA PHE A 187 0.38 5.71 10.90
C PHE A 187 -0.29 6.90 11.58
N ARG A 188 0.12 8.10 11.23
CA ARG A 188 -0.47 9.35 11.68
C ARG A 188 -0.59 10.30 10.50
N THR A 189 -1.67 11.05 10.47
CA THR A 189 -1.82 12.19 9.58
C THR A 189 -1.36 13.43 10.30
N LEU A 190 -0.55 14.23 9.65
CA LEU A 190 -0.02 15.49 10.17
C LEU A 190 -0.55 16.63 9.30
N GLN A 191 -1.37 17.47 9.88
CA GLN A 191 -1.86 18.68 9.23
C GLN A 191 -1.16 19.91 9.82
N PRO A 192 -0.45 20.72 9.02
CA PRO A 192 0.24 21.90 9.52
C PRO A 192 -0.71 22.84 10.24
N ARG A 193 -0.26 23.42 11.37
CA ARG A 193 -0.97 24.51 12.04
C ARG A 193 -0.85 25.80 11.26
N ASP A 194 -1.78 26.72 11.46
CA ASP A 194 -1.79 28.01 10.78
C ASP A 194 -0.47 28.77 10.98
N GLY A 195 0.06 29.33 9.89
CA GLY A 195 1.29 30.11 9.89
C GLY A 195 2.57 29.27 9.93
N MET A 196 2.49 27.95 9.86
CA MET A 196 3.66 27.09 9.86
C MET A 196 4.30 26.99 8.47
N ASP A 197 5.59 27.27 8.38
CA ASP A 197 6.41 26.95 7.22
C ASP A 197 6.82 25.47 7.25
N CYS A 198 6.04 24.65 6.55
CA CYS A 198 6.23 23.22 6.52
C CYS A 198 7.55 22.81 5.85
N TYR A 199 7.96 23.53 4.81
CA TYR A 199 9.22 23.29 4.11
C TYR A 199 10.41 23.53 5.01
N GLN A 200 10.49 24.69 5.63
CA GLN A 200 11.59 25.05 6.55
C GLN A 200 11.66 24.08 7.73
N PHE A 201 10.50 23.74 8.31
CA PHE A 201 10.46 22.77 9.41
C PHE A 201 11.00 21.40 9.02
N ILE A 202 10.64 20.88 7.84
CA ILE A 202 11.13 19.58 7.36
C ILE A 202 12.63 19.65 7.11
N GLN A 203 13.16 20.73 6.53
CA GLN A 203 14.57 20.91 6.30
C GLN A 203 15.38 20.92 7.61
N ASP A 204 14.92 21.67 8.60
CA ASP A 204 15.57 21.77 9.91
C ASP A 204 15.57 20.44 10.68
N ASN A 205 14.59 19.58 10.42
CA ASN A 205 14.40 18.29 11.09
C ASN A 205 14.68 17.09 10.17
N PHE A 206 15.29 17.29 9.01
CA PHE A 206 15.42 16.28 7.97
C PHE A 206 15.97 14.93 8.46
N GLN A 207 17.03 14.95 9.27
CA GLN A 207 17.62 13.72 9.79
C GLN A 207 16.67 12.87 10.63
N ARG A 208 15.75 13.51 11.35
CA ARG A 208 14.75 12.83 12.20
C ARG A 208 13.55 12.34 11.41
N LEU A 209 13.18 13.05 10.33
CA LEU A 209 11.95 12.86 9.56
C LEU A 209 12.13 12.05 8.28
N ASN A 210 13.35 12.03 7.73
CA ASN A 210 13.65 11.37 6.47
C ASN A 210 13.19 9.89 6.44
N GLY A 211 12.44 9.54 5.40
CA GLY A 211 11.87 8.21 5.20
C GLY A 211 10.73 7.83 6.16
N LYS A 212 10.31 8.76 7.04
CA LYS A 212 9.18 8.58 7.95
C LYS A 212 7.95 9.39 7.53
N LEU A 213 8.16 10.45 6.75
CA LEU A 213 7.12 11.31 6.21
C LEU A 213 6.95 11.09 4.72
N TYR A 214 5.70 11.22 4.28
CA TYR A 214 5.32 11.20 2.88
C TYR A 214 4.09 12.08 2.68
N ARG A 215 4.08 12.90 1.62
CA ARG A 215 2.92 13.66 1.20
C ARG A 215 2.25 12.93 0.05
N PRO A 216 1.00 12.43 0.21
CA PRO A 216 0.35 11.58 -0.78
C PRO A 216 0.20 12.26 -2.15
N LYS A 217 -0.22 13.53 -2.17
CA LYS A 217 -0.35 14.33 -3.38
C LYS A 217 0.35 15.67 -3.20
N SER A 218 0.81 16.24 -4.29
CA SER A 218 1.49 17.54 -4.26
C SER A 218 0.62 18.66 -3.71
N ASP A 219 -0.69 18.57 -3.85
CA ASP A 219 -1.70 19.51 -3.35
C ASP A 219 -2.31 19.12 -2.00
N SER A 220 -1.91 17.97 -1.42
CA SER A 220 -2.38 17.56 -0.10
C SER A 220 -1.96 18.56 0.97
N ASN A 221 -2.91 18.93 1.83
CA ASN A 221 -2.68 19.77 3.00
C ASN A 221 -2.27 18.96 4.24
N TYR A 222 -1.96 17.69 4.07
CA TYR A 222 -1.53 16.78 5.14
C TYR A 222 -0.37 15.90 4.68
N LEU A 223 0.39 15.41 5.66
CA LEU A 223 1.46 14.45 5.50
C LEU A 223 1.09 13.15 6.21
N ILE A 224 1.62 12.03 5.74
CA ILE A 224 1.53 10.75 6.44
C ILE A 224 2.85 10.48 7.14
N LEU A 225 2.78 10.21 8.44
CA LEU A 225 3.89 9.75 9.27
C LEU A 225 3.76 8.26 9.53
N ALA A 226 4.83 7.50 9.28
CA ALA A 226 4.92 6.07 9.58
C ALA A 226 5.98 5.81 10.64
N LEU A 227 5.58 5.24 11.77
CA LEU A 227 6.46 4.94 12.90
C LEU A 227 6.35 3.47 13.30
N MET A 228 7.48 2.85 13.59
CA MET A 228 7.55 1.46 14.00
C MET A 228 6.83 1.23 15.34
N LYS A 229 6.05 0.15 15.44
CA LYS A 229 5.40 -0.32 16.67
C LYS A 229 6.30 -1.28 17.43
N GLU A 230 6.20 -1.28 18.76
CA GLU A 230 6.83 -2.31 19.60
C GLU A 230 6.03 -3.62 19.65
N GLU A 231 4.74 -3.57 19.33
CA GLU A 231 3.83 -4.69 19.39
C GLU A 231 4.21 -5.83 18.43
N ASP A 232 3.93 -7.06 18.86
CA ASP A 232 4.19 -8.31 18.12
C ASP A 232 5.67 -8.63 17.83
N SER A 233 6.39 -8.99 18.89
CA SER A 233 7.79 -9.43 18.83
C SER A 233 8.03 -10.60 17.85
N ASN A 234 7.02 -11.42 17.53
CA ASN A 234 7.14 -12.53 16.62
C ASN A 234 7.25 -12.07 15.17
N ILE A 235 6.52 -11.03 14.78
CA ILE A 235 6.63 -10.44 13.45
C ILE A 235 8.02 -9.85 13.25
N TRP A 236 8.51 -9.08 14.21
CA TRP A 236 9.84 -8.49 14.15
C TRP A 236 10.96 -9.53 14.11
N LYS A 237 10.81 -10.63 14.85
CA LYS A 237 11.74 -11.78 14.78
C LYS A 237 11.71 -12.43 13.41
N SER A 238 10.54 -12.60 12.80
CA SER A 238 10.42 -13.16 11.45
C SER A 238 11.13 -12.30 10.40
N LEU A 239 11.17 -10.99 10.63
CA LEU A 239 11.89 -10.02 9.80
C LEU A 239 13.37 -9.87 10.19
N LYS A 240 13.87 -10.69 11.13
CA LYS A 240 15.26 -10.67 11.60
C LYS A 240 15.69 -9.34 12.24
N ILE A 241 14.75 -8.61 12.86
CA ILE A 241 15.02 -7.37 13.57
C ILE A 241 15.27 -7.65 15.04
N LYS A 242 16.34 -7.09 15.58
CA LYS A 242 16.71 -7.27 17.00
C LYS A 242 15.75 -6.50 17.91
N SER A 243 15.34 -7.12 19.02
CA SER A 243 14.46 -6.50 20.00
C SER A 243 15.02 -5.18 20.58
N SER A 244 16.34 -5.06 20.77
CA SER A 244 16.97 -3.83 21.23
C SER A 244 16.84 -2.67 20.24
N THR A 245 16.87 -2.97 18.94
CA THR A 245 16.66 -1.96 17.88
C THR A 245 15.21 -1.46 17.92
N ILE A 246 14.23 -2.36 18.02
CA ILE A 246 12.81 -1.99 18.09
C ILE A 246 12.54 -1.08 19.27
N LYS A 247 13.02 -1.46 20.46
CA LYS A 247 12.82 -0.66 21.69
C LYS A 247 13.40 0.75 21.58
N ARG A 248 14.59 0.88 21.00
CA ARG A 248 15.21 2.19 20.77
C ARG A 248 14.39 3.03 19.79
N GLU A 249 14.00 2.45 18.66
CA GLU A 249 13.24 3.15 17.63
C GLU A 249 11.84 3.57 18.10
N THR A 250 11.18 2.75 18.91
CA THR A 250 9.85 3.10 19.46
C THR A 250 9.93 4.20 20.52
N ALA A 251 10.98 4.24 21.35
CA ALA A 251 11.20 5.35 22.28
C ALA A 251 11.41 6.67 21.52
N GLN A 252 12.28 6.66 20.50
CA GLN A 252 12.51 7.84 19.64
C GLN A 252 11.23 8.27 18.89
N SER A 253 10.38 7.31 18.51
CA SER A 253 9.11 7.59 17.84
C SER A 253 8.15 8.35 18.74
N LYS A 254 8.05 8.01 20.02
CA LYS A 254 7.20 8.73 20.99
C LYS A 254 7.66 10.18 21.16
N GLU A 255 8.95 10.39 21.41
CA GLU A 255 9.53 11.72 21.50
C GLU A 255 9.29 12.57 20.25
N LEU A 256 9.34 11.93 19.07
CA LEU A 256 9.08 12.59 17.80
C LEU A 256 7.60 13.03 17.69
N VAL A 257 6.64 12.17 18.06
CA VAL A 257 5.22 12.53 18.03
C VAL A 257 4.94 13.69 18.97
N ASP A 258 5.46 13.66 20.18
CA ASP A 258 5.28 14.73 21.17
C ASP A 258 5.83 16.08 20.63
N ALA A 259 6.98 16.05 19.97
CA ALA A 259 7.55 17.24 19.34
C ALA A 259 6.73 17.75 18.13
N LEU A 260 6.16 16.82 17.33
CA LEU A 260 5.36 17.19 16.17
C LEU A 260 4.02 17.83 16.53
N GLN A 261 3.42 17.46 17.66
CA GLN A 261 2.14 18.04 18.11
C GLN A 261 2.17 19.55 18.34
N THR A 262 3.34 20.13 18.57
CA THR A 262 3.50 21.60 18.69
C THR A 262 3.34 22.34 17.36
N HIS A 263 3.60 21.65 16.23
CA HIS A 263 3.61 22.23 14.89
C HIS A 263 2.49 21.70 14.00
N PHE A 264 1.94 20.53 14.32
CA PHE A 264 0.91 19.87 13.53
C PHE A 264 -0.30 19.49 14.39
N TYR A 265 -1.47 19.44 13.76
CA TYR A 265 -2.57 18.62 14.23
C TYR A 265 -2.24 17.16 13.85
N VAL A 266 -2.22 16.28 14.84
CA VAL A 266 -1.88 14.87 14.67
C VAL A 266 -3.12 14.03 14.86
N SER A 267 -3.53 13.28 13.84
CA SER A 267 -4.71 12.41 13.85
C SER A 267 -4.37 11.00 13.35
N ASP A 268 -5.27 10.06 13.58
CA ASP A 268 -5.18 8.73 12.98
C ASP A 268 -5.69 8.82 11.53
N PRO A 269 -4.95 8.38 10.52
CA PRO A 269 -5.44 8.38 9.16
C PRO A 269 -6.71 7.51 9.01
N PHE A 270 -6.93 6.53 9.89
CA PHE A 270 -8.08 5.63 9.88
C PHE A 270 -9.31 6.20 10.60
N GLU A 271 -9.15 7.24 11.39
CA GLU A 271 -10.24 7.97 12.03
C GLU A 271 -10.74 9.13 11.14
N LEU A 272 -9.92 9.61 10.18
CA LEU A 272 -10.33 10.66 9.26
C LEU A 272 -11.53 10.25 8.37
N GLU A 273 -11.70 8.96 8.08
CA GLU A 273 -12.88 8.47 7.36
C GLU A 273 -14.17 8.56 8.20
N THR A 274 -14.08 8.39 9.50
CA THR A 274 -15.24 8.51 10.40
C THR A 274 -15.62 9.96 10.66
N GLU A 275 -14.67 10.89 10.63
CA GLU A 275 -14.94 12.32 10.79
C GLU A 275 -15.41 13.00 9.50
N PHE A 276 -15.09 12.47 8.32
CA PHE A 276 -15.67 12.90 7.04
C PHE A 276 -17.09 12.38 6.79
N HIS A 277 -17.58 11.46 7.59
CA HIS A 277 -19.00 11.17 7.64
C HIS A 277 -19.74 12.39 8.22
N ILE A 278 -20.69 12.89 7.46
CA ILE A 278 -21.83 13.78 7.73
C ILE A 278 -21.72 14.72 8.97
N ASP A 279 -21.11 14.26 10.07
CA ASP A 279 -20.95 15.02 11.32
C ASP A 279 -19.87 16.12 11.24
N SER A 280 -18.85 15.95 10.37
CA SER A 280 -17.83 17.00 10.17
C SER A 280 -18.36 18.17 9.33
N ILE A 281 -19.42 17.97 8.55
CA ILE A 281 -20.13 19.04 7.88
C ILE A 281 -20.90 19.91 8.92
N ASP A 282 -21.26 19.32 10.04
CA ASP A 282 -21.96 20.04 11.12
C ASP A 282 -21.01 20.84 12.02
N ASN A 283 -19.73 20.45 12.11
CA ASN A 283 -18.72 21.15 12.92
C ASN A 283 -17.95 22.26 12.18
N VAL A 284 -18.12 22.44 10.88
CA VAL A 284 -17.68 23.65 10.19
C VAL A 284 -18.65 24.78 10.54
N GLY A 285 -18.46 25.32 11.70
CA GLY A 285 -19.36 26.23 12.42
C GLY A 285 -19.67 27.57 11.80
N THR A 286 -19.58 27.75 10.47
CA THR A 286 -19.91 29.01 9.79
C THR A 286 -20.52 28.85 8.39
N LEU A 287 -20.74 27.63 7.92
CA LEU A 287 -21.51 27.43 6.70
C LEU A 287 -23.01 27.58 7.03
N THR A 288 -23.65 28.57 6.41
CA THR A 288 -25.10 28.73 6.47
C THR A 288 -25.81 27.42 6.07
N GLN A 289 -26.96 27.14 6.65
CA GLN A 289 -27.71 25.88 6.38
C GLN A 289 -28.03 25.65 4.90
N GLN A 290 -28.07 26.69 4.06
CA GLN A 290 -28.35 26.57 2.63
C GLN A 290 -27.34 25.74 1.82
N PRO A 291 -26.01 25.95 1.91
CA PRO A 291 -25.04 25.11 1.22
C PRO A 291 -25.05 23.64 1.67
N LYS A 292 -25.31 23.38 2.96
CA LYS A 292 -25.43 22.00 3.49
C LYS A 292 -26.60 21.27 2.87
N GLN A 293 -27.73 21.93 2.72
CA GLN A 293 -28.92 21.34 2.11
C GLN A 293 -28.73 21.10 0.61
N GLU A 294 -28.02 21.99 -0.10
CA GLU A 294 -27.70 21.81 -1.51
C GLU A 294 -26.76 20.62 -1.75
N ILE A 295 -25.70 20.48 -0.98
CA ILE A 295 -24.79 19.33 -1.05
C ILE A 295 -25.53 18.03 -0.73
N LYS A 296 -26.37 18.02 0.30
CA LYS A 296 -27.20 16.87 0.64
C LYS A 296 -28.17 16.50 -0.49
N ASN A 297 -28.77 17.47 -1.14
CA ASN A 297 -29.67 17.28 -2.27
C ASN A 297 -28.94 16.75 -3.51
N ILE A 298 -27.72 17.22 -3.78
CA ILE A 298 -26.86 16.76 -4.88
C ILE A 298 -26.45 15.31 -4.64
N LEU A 299 -25.99 14.95 -3.44
CA LEU A 299 -25.61 13.59 -3.08
C LEU A 299 -26.81 12.63 -3.13
N THR A 300 -27.97 13.06 -2.64
CA THR A 300 -29.20 12.25 -2.72
C THR A 300 -29.70 12.08 -4.16
N GLY A 301 -29.48 13.09 -5.01
CA GLY A 301 -29.79 13.03 -6.43
C GLY A 301 -28.85 12.12 -7.23
N LEU A 302 -27.58 12.05 -6.86
CA LEU A 302 -26.62 11.12 -7.46
C LEU A 302 -26.91 9.66 -7.12
N VAL A 303 -27.25 9.38 -5.86
CA VAL A 303 -27.63 8.00 -5.42
C VAL A 303 -28.88 7.54 -6.16
N ARG A 304 -29.88 8.40 -6.34
CA ARG A 304 -31.10 8.04 -7.09
C ARG A 304 -30.90 7.86 -8.60
N LYS A 305 -29.88 8.49 -9.20
CA LYS A 305 -29.55 8.28 -10.61
C LYS A 305 -28.83 6.95 -10.86
N THR A 306 -28.01 6.49 -9.92
CA THR A 306 -27.34 5.18 -10.04
C THR A 306 -28.30 4.01 -9.88
N ASP A 307 -29.37 4.16 -9.10
CA ASP A 307 -30.41 3.12 -8.96
C ASP A 307 -31.37 3.04 -10.15
N ALA A 308 -31.48 4.08 -10.97
CA ALA A 308 -32.36 4.12 -12.14
C ALA A 308 -31.71 3.58 -13.43
N ASP A 309 -30.39 3.50 -13.50
CA ASP A 309 -29.66 3.03 -14.70
C ASP A 309 -29.40 1.50 -14.71
N TYR A 310 -29.92 0.75 -13.73
CA TYR A 310 -29.78 -0.71 -13.64
C TYR A 310 -31.10 -1.48 -13.75
N SER A 311 -32.18 -0.84 -14.19
CA SER A 311 -33.48 -1.49 -14.43
C SER A 311 -33.90 -1.33 -15.90
N ASP A 312 -33.12 -1.93 -16.83
CA ASP A 312 -33.58 -2.36 -18.16
C ASP A 312 -32.72 -3.52 -18.67
#